data_d31c48dda756fa43e3fb613b6849075e
#
_entry.id   d31c48dda756fa43e3fb613b6849075e
#
_cell.length_a   1.000
_cell.length_b   1.000
_cell.length_c   1.000
_cell.angle_alpha   90.00
_cell.angle_beta   90.00
_cell.angle_gamma   90.00
#
_symmetry.space_group_name_H-M   'P 1'
#
loop_
_entity.id
_entity.type
_entity.pdbx_description
1 polymer ?
#
loop_
_entity_poly.entity_id
_entity_poly.type
_entity_poly.pdbx_seq_one_letter_code
_entity_poly.pdbx_strand_id
1 'polypeptide(L)'
;MKIRAVILLAAMPALFSPASTGAAPADAPASARFDGACDVTFLATSTLHDFSGSARCQPFTVLMARDATGKEVISSVEVEVPVAGMDTRNRSRDGQMREMFRSGQFPRIHAAARDVDVDRLRVAMGKGPGGKAPLDLLLRIREVERKIPATASNLKESGERITFDLEFPVSLREFDLKAPSVLGIVRVGDKVSVKSTFSLTVSRSPEAHSIRRDGGIP
;
A
#
# COMPACT_ATOMS: atom_id res chain seq x y z
N MET A 1 32.35 -68.82 -42.42
CA MET A 1 32.37 -68.16 -43.76
C MET A 1 32.62 -66.70 -43.55
N LYS A 2 33.58 -66.16 -44.21
CA LYS A 2 34.31 -64.89 -44.02
C LYS A 2 33.37 -63.65 -44.20
N ILE A 3 33.43 -62.69 -43.28
CA ILE A 3 32.98 -61.31 -43.57
C ILE A 3 33.99 -60.28 -43.05
N ARG A 4 34.41 -59.45 -43.93
CA ARG A 4 35.46 -58.49 -43.76
C ARG A 4 34.93 -57.20 -43.10
N ALA A 5 35.72 -56.63 -42.21
CA ALA A 5 35.57 -55.30 -41.65
C ALA A 5 35.84 -54.25 -42.72
N VAL A 6 34.98 -53.22 -42.78
CA VAL A 6 35.24 -51.95 -43.45
C VAL A 6 35.15 -50.83 -42.45
N ILE A 7 36.26 -50.20 -42.14
CA ILE A 7 36.34 -49.00 -41.30
C ILE A 7 36.08 -47.82 -42.22
N LEU A 8 34.98 -47.07 -41.95
CA LEU A 8 34.73 -45.81 -42.65
C LEU A 8 34.96 -44.68 -41.65
N LEU A 9 36.00 -43.90 -41.92
CA LEU A 9 36.37 -42.71 -41.18
C LEU A 9 35.47 -41.57 -41.73
N ALA A 10 34.53 -41.06 -40.93
CA ALA A 10 33.70 -39.95 -41.28
C ALA A 10 34.09 -38.71 -40.46
N ALA A 11 34.58 -37.71 -41.16
CA ALA A 11 34.93 -36.38 -40.65
C ALA A 11 33.72 -35.66 -40.07
N MET A 12 33.87 -35.13 -38.86
CA MET A 12 32.91 -34.25 -38.19
C MET A 12 33.10 -32.81 -38.77
N PRO A 13 32.02 -32.19 -39.27
CA PRO A 13 32.02 -30.76 -39.47
C PRO A 13 31.77 -30.01 -38.16
N ALA A 14 32.65 -29.08 -37.81
CA ALA A 14 32.49 -28.16 -36.68
C ALA A 14 31.28 -27.25 -36.96
N LEU A 15 30.23 -27.47 -36.17
CA LEU A 15 29.06 -26.55 -36.15
C LEU A 15 29.46 -25.30 -35.36
N PHE A 16 29.72 -24.23 -36.10
CA PHE A 16 29.81 -22.87 -35.57
C PHE A 16 28.39 -22.47 -35.10
N SER A 17 28.13 -22.45 -33.78
CA SER A 17 26.96 -21.84 -33.23
C SER A 17 27.07 -20.33 -33.30
N PRO A 18 26.11 -19.60 -33.92
CA PRO A 18 26.10 -18.16 -33.84
C PRO A 18 25.80 -17.76 -32.37
N ALA A 19 26.64 -16.91 -31.82
CA ALA A 19 26.43 -16.26 -30.54
C ALA A 19 25.08 -15.55 -30.59
N SER A 20 24.13 -15.99 -29.79
CA SER A 20 22.90 -15.24 -29.54
C SER A 20 23.27 -13.91 -28.88
N THR A 21 23.22 -12.86 -29.65
CA THR A 21 23.26 -11.48 -29.15
C THR A 21 22.05 -11.34 -28.27
N GLY A 22 22.22 -11.43 -26.95
CA GLY A 22 21.19 -11.17 -25.97
C GLY A 22 20.69 -9.75 -26.20
N ALA A 23 19.47 -9.63 -26.71
CA ALA A 23 18.77 -8.35 -26.69
C ALA A 23 18.72 -7.88 -25.23
N ALA A 24 19.23 -6.68 -24.97
CA ALA A 24 19.07 -6.03 -23.69
C ALA A 24 17.57 -6.01 -23.34
N PRO A 25 17.18 -6.27 -22.09
CA PRO A 25 15.79 -6.20 -21.71
C PRO A 25 15.27 -4.81 -22.07
N ALA A 26 14.21 -4.76 -22.90
CA ALA A 26 13.49 -3.55 -23.22
C ALA A 26 13.19 -2.79 -21.93
N ASP A 27 13.39 -1.48 -21.94
CA ASP A 27 13.21 -0.54 -20.85
C ASP A 27 12.04 -0.96 -19.94
N ALA A 28 12.38 -1.30 -18.69
CA ALA A 28 11.36 -1.48 -17.67
C ALA A 28 10.54 -0.18 -17.62
N PRO A 29 9.19 -0.25 -17.64
CA PRO A 29 8.36 0.94 -17.66
C PRO A 29 8.76 1.87 -16.51
N ALA A 30 8.96 3.15 -16.83
CA ALA A 30 9.38 4.15 -15.87
C ALA A 30 8.45 4.11 -14.65
N SER A 31 8.97 3.73 -13.50
CA SER A 31 8.23 3.66 -12.26
C SER A 31 8.54 4.88 -11.39
N ALA A 32 7.51 5.54 -10.89
CA ALA A 32 7.66 6.60 -9.90
C ALA A 32 7.54 5.99 -8.49
N ARG A 33 8.43 6.41 -7.60
CA ARG A 33 8.40 6.03 -6.19
C ARG A 33 7.97 7.20 -5.35
N PHE A 34 7.09 6.96 -4.41
CA PHE A 34 6.60 7.96 -3.46
C PHE A 34 6.79 7.46 -2.03
N ASP A 35 7.22 8.35 -1.16
CA ASP A 35 7.18 8.14 0.29
C ASP A 35 5.85 8.65 0.82
N GLY A 36 5.16 7.80 1.58
CA GLY A 36 3.82 8.02 2.06
C GLY A 36 3.73 8.19 3.57
N ALA A 37 2.82 9.05 3.99
CA ALA A 37 2.38 9.20 5.37
C ALA A 37 0.86 9.35 5.40
N CYS A 38 0.22 9.01 6.52
CA CYS A 38 -1.19 9.27 6.70
C CYS A 38 -1.57 9.58 8.14
N ASP A 39 -2.53 10.48 8.28
CA ASP A 39 -3.27 10.75 9.52
C ASP A 39 -4.62 10.09 9.43
N VAL A 40 -4.98 9.32 10.46
CA VAL A 40 -6.23 8.56 10.54
C VAL A 40 -7.09 9.17 11.64
N THR A 41 -8.36 9.42 11.36
CA THR A 41 -9.38 9.74 12.33
C THR A 41 -10.48 8.70 12.29
N PHE A 42 -11.04 8.37 13.42
CA PHE A 42 -12.19 7.47 13.51
C PHE A 42 -13.26 8.03 14.42
N LEU A 43 -14.52 7.79 14.07
CA LEU A 43 -15.69 8.19 14.81
C LEU A 43 -16.49 6.95 15.15
N ALA A 44 -16.73 6.73 16.45
CA ALA A 44 -17.57 5.67 16.96
C ALA A 44 -18.77 6.25 17.71
N THR A 45 -19.94 5.67 17.47
CA THR A 45 -21.15 6.03 18.19
C THR A 45 -21.22 5.25 19.51
N SER A 46 -21.84 5.83 20.53
CA SER A 46 -22.17 5.10 21.75
C SER A 46 -23.53 5.52 22.30
N THR A 47 -24.07 4.70 23.23
CA THR A 47 -25.37 4.98 23.85
C THR A 47 -25.39 6.25 24.70
N LEU A 48 -24.24 6.76 25.09
CA LEU A 48 -24.13 7.95 25.92
C LEU A 48 -23.61 9.16 25.13
N HIS A 49 -22.45 9.05 24.52
CA HIS A 49 -21.84 10.10 23.70
C HIS A 49 -20.96 9.49 22.61
N ASP A 50 -21.09 10.02 21.40
CA ASP A 50 -20.16 9.71 20.33
C ASP A 50 -18.76 10.19 20.68
N PHE A 51 -17.75 9.47 20.21
CA PHE A 51 -16.37 9.87 20.42
C PHE A 51 -15.52 9.65 19.17
N SER A 52 -14.52 10.47 19.06
CA SER A 52 -13.52 10.37 18.02
C SER A 52 -12.17 10.00 18.60
N GLY A 53 -11.33 9.43 17.76
CA GLY A 53 -9.93 9.22 18.04
C GLY A 53 -9.09 9.46 16.79
N SER A 54 -7.78 9.50 16.98
CA SER A 54 -6.80 9.65 15.92
C SER A 54 -5.68 8.64 16.04
N ALA A 55 -5.00 8.41 14.94
CA ALA A 55 -3.77 7.62 14.85
C ALA A 55 -2.94 8.10 13.66
N ARG A 56 -1.68 7.69 13.58
CA ARG A 56 -0.83 7.88 12.42
C ARG A 56 -0.40 6.54 11.87
N CYS A 57 -0.33 6.42 10.55
CA CYS A 57 0.27 5.25 9.96
C CYS A 57 1.80 5.28 10.07
N GLN A 58 2.40 4.11 9.97
CA GLN A 58 3.83 3.99 9.73
C GLN A 58 4.16 4.59 8.35
N PRO A 59 5.34 5.18 8.16
CA PRO A 59 5.79 5.56 6.82
C PRO A 59 5.76 4.35 5.88
N PHE A 60 5.30 4.57 4.66
CA PHE A 60 5.17 3.53 3.65
C PHE A 60 5.66 4.03 2.29
N THR A 61 5.82 3.12 1.35
CA THR A 61 6.23 3.46 -0.02
C THR A 61 5.16 3.03 -1.01
N VAL A 62 4.90 3.89 -1.99
CA VAL A 62 4.06 3.58 -3.15
C VAL A 62 4.94 3.50 -4.40
N LEU A 63 4.81 2.41 -5.13
CA LEU A 63 5.42 2.25 -6.46
C LEU A 63 4.32 2.36 -7.51
N MET A 64 4.42 3.38 -8.34
CA MET A 64 3.53 3.61 -9.46
C MET A 64 4.28 3.25 -10.74
N ALA A 65 3.72 2.36 -11.54
CA ALA A 65 4.29 1.90 -12.80
C ALA A 65 3.31 2.15 -13.94
N ARG A 66 3.77 2.04 -15.17
CA ARG A 66 2.90 1.99 -16.36
C ARG A 66 2.70 0.53 -16.75
N ASP A 67 1.45 0.16 -16.97
CA ASP A 67 1.13 -1.17 -17.53
C ASP A 67 1.45 -1.23 -19.03
N ALA A 68 1.25 -2.40 -19.65
CA ALA A 68 1.49 -2.62 -21.07
C ALA A 68 0.62 -1.74 -21.98
N THR A 69 -0.44 -1.12 -21.48
CA THR A 69 -1.33 -0.20 -22.20
C THR A 69 -0.94 1.27 -21.98
N GLY A 70 0.10 1.54 -21.17
CA GLY A 70 0.57 2.87 -20.81
C GLY A 70 -0.18 3.55 -19.68
N LYS A 71 -1.12 2.85 -19.00
CA LYS A 71 -1.86 3.38 -17.85
C LYS A 71 -1.02 3.37 -16.59
N GLU A 72 -1.18 4.38 -15.76
CA GLU A 72 -0.57 4.43 -14.44
C GLU A 72 -1.31 3.53 -13.45
N VAL A 73 -0.56 2.58 -12.89
CA VAL A 73 -1.08 1.56 -11.96
C VAL A 73 -0.23 1.44 -10.72
N ILE A 74 -0.87 1.11 -9.60
CA ILE A 74 -0.21 0.68 -8.37
C ILE A 74 -0.59 -0.78 -8.15
N SER A 75 0.36 -1.71 -8.35
CA SER A 75 0.11 -3.15 -8.21
C SER A 75 -0.27 -3.51 -6.77
N SER A 76 0.42 -2.94 -5.80
CA SER A 76 0.10 -3.11 -4.38
C SER A 76 0.68 -1.96 -3.56
N VAL A 77 -0.08 -1.54 -2.55
CA VAL A 77 0.40 -0.65 -1.49
C VAL A 77 -0.11 -1.18 -0.16
N GLU A 78 0.75 -1.19 0.84
CA GLU A 78 0.42 -1.60 2.21
C GLU A 78 0.67 -0.46 3.18
N VAL A 79 -0.25 -0.29 4.13
CA VAL A 79 -0.21 0.73 5.16
C VAL A 79 -0.45 0.07 6.51
N GLU A 80 0.38 0.39 7.49
CA GLU A 80 0.27 -0.12 8.85
C GLU A 80 -0.08 1.00 9.82
N VAL A 81 -1.06 0.76 10.70
CA VAL A 81 -1.44 1.69 11.77
C VAL A 81 -1.15 1.03 13.12
N PRO A 82 -0.21 1.57 13.91
CA PRO A 82 0.10 1.06 15.24
C PRO A 82 -1.08 1.25 16.19
N VAL A 83 -1.57 0.16 16.79
CA VAL A 83 -2.67 0.22 17.77
C VAL A 83 -2.28 1.05 19.00
N ALA A 84 -1.02 0.98 19.42
CA ALA A 84 -0.50 1.76 20.55
C ALA A 84 -0.55 3.29 20.32
N GLY A 85 -0.55 3.73 19.04
CA GLY A 85 -0.64 5.13 18.64
C GLY A 85 -2.06 5.69 18.54
N MET A 86 -3.08 4.88 18.81
CA MET A 86 -4.46 5.34 18.83
C MET A 86 -4.76 6.16 20.07
N ASP A 87 -5.30 7.35 19.89
CA ASP A 87 -5.60 8.32 20.95
C ASP A 87 -7.03 8.85 20.82
N THR A 88 -7.86 8.61 21.83
CA THR A 88 -9.21 9.15 21.96
C THR A 88 -9.29 10.29 22.97
N ARG A 89 -8.15 10.79 23.44
CA ARG A 89 -8.03 11.77 24.52
C ARG A 89 -8.64 11.29 25.85
N ASN A 90 -8.73 9.96 26.01
CA ASN A 90 -9.22 9.30 27.23
C ASN A 90 -8.41 8.03 27.48
N ARG A 91 -7.50 8.09 28.46
CA ARG A 91 -6.57 6.99 28.78
C ARG A 91 -7.28 5.66 29.10
N SER A 92 -8.43 5.71 29.78
CA SER A 92 -9.19 4.50 30.08
C SER A 92 -9.74 3.85 28.80
N ARG A 93 -10.30 4.65 27.90
CA ARG A 93 -10.80 4.17 26.61
C ARG A 93 -9.67 3.63 25.74
N ASP A 94 -8.53 4.31 25.70
CA ASP A 94 -7.34 3.86 24.96
C ASP A 94 -6.82 2.53 25.49
N GLY A 95 -6.85 2.32 26.82
CA GLY A 95 -6.55 1.04 27.44
C GLY A 95 -7.48 -0.06 26.97
N GLN A 96 -8.79 0.18 27.03
CA GLN A 96 -9.81 -0.78 26.58
C GLN A 96 -9.70 -1.08 25.07
N MET A 97 -9.36 -0.08 24.23
CA MET A 97 -9.09 -0.31 22.82
C MET A 97 -7.89 -1.23 22.62
N ARG A 98 -6.78 -0.99 23.31
CA ARG A 98 -5.59 -1.86 23.25
C ARG A 98 -5.90 -3.30 23.63
N GLU A 99 -6.73 -3.50 24.65
CA GLU A 99 -7.22 -4.83 25.06
C GLU A 99 -8.09 -5.46 23.98
N MET A 100 -9.08 -4.73 23.45
CA MET A 100 -9.97 -5.19 22.38
C MET A 100 -9.18 -5.64 21.14
N PHE A 101 -8.18 -4.88 20.74
CA PHE A 101 -7.30 -5.23 19.62
C PHE A 101 -6.25 -6.29 19.99
N ARG A 102 -6.12 -6.67 21.26
CA ARG A 102 -5.05 -7.55 21.76
C ARG A 102 -3.67 -7.05 21.29
N SER A 103 -3.37 -5.77 21.54
CA SER A 103 -2.23 -5.06 20.94
C SER A 103 -0.86 -5.66 21.28
N GLY A 104 -0.74 -6.42 22.37
CA GLY A 104 0.48 -7.18 22.69
C GLY A 104 0.76 -8.31 21.70
N GLN A 105 -0.28 -8.87 21.08
CA GLN A 105 -0.18 -9.94 20.08
C GLN A 105 -0.32 -9.40 18.65
N PHE A 106 -1.21 -8.42 18.47
CA PHE A 106 -1.51 -7.78 17.18
C PHE A 106 -1.25 -6.27 17.29
N PRO A 107 0.02 -5.84 17.22
CA PRO A 107 0.37 -4.45 17.49
C PRO A 107 -0.03 -3.47 16.38
N ARG A 108 -0.47 -3.98 15.20
CA ARG A 108 -0.79 -3.16 14.03
C ARG A 108 -2.07 -3.60 13.36
N ILE A 109 -2.77 -2.62 12.78
CA ILE A 109 -3.82 -2.82 11.77
C ILE A 109 -3.16 -2.65 10.41
N HIS A 110 -3.47 -3.54 9.47
CA HIS A 110 -2.94 -3.51 8.11
C HIS A 110 -4.04 -3.16 7.13
N ALA A 111 -3.77 -2.24 6.23
CA ALA A 111 -4.62 -1.93 5.10
C ALA A 111 -3.81 -2.06 3.82
N ALA A 112 -4.39 -2.68 2.79
CA ALA A 112 -3.76 -2.80 1.49
C ALA A 112 -4.74 -2.42 0.39
N ALA A 113 -4.22 -1.83 -0.69
CA ALA A 113 -4.93 -1.71 -1.96
C ALA A 113 -4.10 -2.39 -3.05
N ARG A 114 -4.78 -3.07 -3.98
CA ARG A 114 -4.14 -3.81 -5.07
C ARG A 114 -4.77 -3.44 -6.40
N ASP A 115 -3.97 -3.53 -7.46
CA ASP A 115 -4.40 -3.32 -8.85
C ASP A 115 -5.15 -1.99 -9.03
N VAL A 116 -4.56 -0.91 -8.47
CA VAL A 116 -5.18 0.42 -8.47
C VAL A 116 -4.91 1.11 -9.80
N ASP A 117 -5.96 1.36 -10.58
CA ASP A 117 -5.93 2.20 -11.79
C ASP A 117 -5.91 3.68 -11.36
N VAL A 118 -4.74 4.30 -11.38
CA VAL A 118 -4.51 5.68 -10.91
C VAL A 118 -5.18 6.69 -11.82
N ASP A 119 -5.16 6.47 -13.13
CA ASP A 119 -5.79 7.36 -14.10
C ASP A 119 -7.30 7.43 -13.87
N ARG A 120 -7.92 6.27 -13.63
CA ARG A 120 -9.36 6.19 -13.30
C ARG A 120 -9.68 6.93 -12.00
N LEU A 121 -8.85 6.79 -10.97
CA LEU A 121 -9.05 7.50 -9.70
C LEU A 121 -8.91 9.01 -9.90
N ARG A 122 -7.91 9.49 -10.62
CA ARG A 122 -7.72 10.92 -10.92
C ARG A 122 -8.91 11.50 -11.67
N VAL A 123 -9.36 10.83 -12.74
CA VAL A 123 -10.53 11.26 -13.51
C VAL A 123 -11.80 11.34 -12.64
N ALA A 124 -12.03 10.34 -11.79
CA ALA A 124 -13.21 10.32 -10.93
C ALA A 124 -13.17 11.40 -9.84
N MET A 125 -12.02 11.63 -9.21
CA MET A 125 -11.83 12.67 -8.20
C MET A 125 -11.73 14.07 -8.79
N GLY A 126 -11.29 14.22 -10.05
CA GLY A 126 -11.17 15.50 -10.74
C GLY A 126 -12.47 16.07 -11.30
N LYS A 127 -13.62 15.42 -11.16
CA LYS A 127 -14.93 15.86 -11.68
C LYS A 127 -15.54 17.07 -10.95
N GLY A 128 -14.71 17.97 -10.43
CA GLY A 128 -15.10 19.20 -9.75
C GLY A 128 -15.12 19.07 -8.23
N PRO A 129 -15.62 20.12 -7.51
CA PRO A 129 -15.68 20.10 -6.06
C PRO A 129 -16.46 18.89 -5.54
N GLY A 130 -15.81 18.03 -4.74
CA GLY A 130 -16.42 16.83 -4.19
C GLY A 130 -16.39 15.59 -5.10
N GLY A 131 -15.57 15.57 -6.16
CA GLY A 131 -15.30 14.37 -6.95
C GLY A 131 -14.86 13.20 -6.07
N LYS A 132 -15.45 12.01 -6.30
CA LYS A 132 -15.24 10.81 -5.49
C LYS A 132 -14.92 9.61 -6.37
N ALA A 133 -14.01 8.78 -5.91
CA ALA A 133 -13.65 7.54 -6.59
C ALA A 133 -13.81 6.35 -5.64
N PRO A 134 -14.49 5.27 -6.06
CA PRO A 134 -14.55 4.05 -5.27
C PRO A 134 -13.21 3.32 -5.33
N LEU A 135 -12.82 2.75 -4.20
CA LEU A 135 -11.61 1.92 -4.04
C LEU A 135 -11.93 0.78 -3.09
N ASP A 136 -11.45 -0.42 -3.41
CA ASP A 136 -11.54 -1.56 -2.52
C ASP A 136 -10.26 -1.65 -1.66
N LEU A 137 -10.44 -1.80 -0.34
CA LEU A 137 -9.38 -2.03 0.62
C LEU A 137 -9.43 -3.47 1.13
N LEU A 138 -8.27 -4.09 1.28
CA LEU A 138 -8.09 -5.27 2.12
C LEU A 138 -7.68 -4.77 3.50
N LEU A 139 -8.57 -4.85 4.48
CA LEU A 139 -8.30 -4.45 5.85
C LEU A 139 -8.11 -5.70 6.71
N ARG A 140 -6.99 -5.78 7.42
CA ARG A 140 -6.71 -6.85 8.38
C ARG A 140 -6.59 -6.28 9.78
N ILE A 141 -7.46 -6.74 10.66
CA ILE A 141 -7.46 -6.42 12.09
C ILE A 141 -7.29 -7.73 12.84
N ARG A 142 -6.22 -7.84 13.61
CA ARG A 142 -5.79 -9.10 14.23
C ARG A 142 -5.61 -10.19 13.17
N GLU A 143 -6.27 -11.33 13.35
CA GLU A 143 -6.26 -12.48 12.43
C GLU A 143 -7.32 -12.41 11.31
N VAL A 144 -8.23 -11.43 11.36
CA VAL A 144 -9.35 -11.33 10.42
C VAL A 144 -9.06 -10.34 9.31
N GLU A 145 -9.18 -10.77 8.07
CA GLU A 145 -9.05 -9.92 6.87
C GLU A 145 -10.39 -9.80 6.15
N ARG A 146 -10.74 -8.59 5.72
CA ARG A 146 -11.97 -8.29 4.96
C ARG A 146 -11.67 -7.30 3.85
N LYS A 147 -12.38 -7.47 2.74
CA LYS A 147 -12.47 -6.50 1.67
C LYS A 147 -13.53 -5.47 2.03
N ILE A 148 -13.13 -4.19 2.08
CA ILE A 148 -13.98 -3.08 2.51
C ILE A 148 -14.09 -2.06 1.39
N PRO A 149 -15.30 -1.62 1.03
CA PRO A 149 -15.48 -0.51 0.09
C PRO A 149 -15.04 0.80 0.74
N ALA A 150 -14.20 1.55 0.05
CA ALA A 150 -13.74 2.87 0.45
C ALA A 150 -14.03 3.89 -0.63
N THR A 151 -14.03 5.16 -0.24
CA THR A 151 -14.21 6.30 -1.14
C THR A 151 -13.01 7.22 -1.03
N ALA A 152 -12.28 7.39 -2.13
CA ALA A 152 -11.24 8.40 -2.26
C ALA A 152 -11.83 9.73 -2.72
N SER A 153 -11.31 10.83 -2.17
CA SER A 153 -11.79 12.20 -2.48
C SER A 153 -10.70 13.25 -2.19
N ASN A 154 -11.00 14.52 -2.50
CA ASN A 154 -10.15 15.67 -2.16
C ASN A 154 -8.71 15.55 -2.71
N LEU A 155 -8.54 14.98 -3.92
CA LEU A 155 -7.25 14.90 -4.56
C LEU A 155 -6.68 16.30 -4.81
N LYS A 156 -5.44 16.52 -4.37
CA LYS A 156 -4.66 17.71 -4.65
C LYS A 156 -3.27 17.30 -5.06
N GLU A 157 -2.82 17.77 -6.19
CA GLU A 157 -1.46 17.59 -6.70
C GLU A 157 -0.77 18.96 -6.72
N SER A 158 0.35 19.07 -6.02
CA SER A 158 1.12 20.32 -5.91
C SER A 158 2.61 20.00 -5.96
N GLY A 159 3.22 20.23 -7.12
CA GLY A 159 4.62 19.87 -7.36
C GLY A 159 4.87 18.39 -7.14
N GLU A 160 5.77 18.07 -6.23
CA GLU A 160 6.15 16.68 -5.90
C GLU A 160 5.23 16.03 -4.85
N ARG A 161 4.18 16.71 -4.41
CA ARG A 161 3.28 16.23 -3.35
C ARG A 161 1.88 15.95 -3.89
N ILE A 162 1.35 14.80 -3.52
CA ILE A 162 -0.03 14.38 -3.77
C ILE A 162 -0.71 14.19 -2.41
N THR A 163 -1.89 14.77 -2.22
CA THR A 163 -2.71 14.53 -1.03
C THR A 163 -4.12 14.14 -1.42
N PHE A 164 -4.73 13.24 -0.67
CA PHE A 164 -6.12 12.82 -0.84
C PHE A 164 -6.69 12.28 0.46
N ASP A 165 -8.01 12.25 0.54
CA ASP A 165 -8.73 11.62 1.65
C ASP A 165 -9.28 10.26 1.22
N LEU A 166 -9.37 9.33 2.17
CA LEU A 166 -9.99 8.02 2.03
C LEU A 166 -10.96 7.81 3.18
N GLU A 167 -12.22 7.52 2.87
CA GLU A 167 -13.28 7.27 3.86
C GLU A 167 -13.86 5.88 3.69
N PHE A 168 -14.05 5.15 4.80
CA PHE A 168 -14.64 3.82 4.81
C PHE A 168 -15.27 3.47 6.17
N PRO A 169 -16.33 2.66 6.18
CA PRO A 169 -16.91 2.12 7.42
C PRO A 169 -16.18 0.85 7.84
N VAL A 170 -16.08 0.63 9.16
CA VAL A 170 -15.60 -0.61 9.76
C VAL A 170 -16.69 -1.16 10.68
N SER A 171 -17.14 -2.40 10.49
CA SER A 171 -17.98 -3.11 11.45
C SER A 171 -17.10 -3.90 12.40
N LEU A 172 -17.18 -3.60 13.69
CA LEU A 172 -16.40 -4.28 14.71
C LEU A 172 -16.71 -5.80 14.73
N ARG A 173 -17.96 -6.18 14.50
CA ARG A 173 -18.39 -7.59 14.47
C ARG A 173 -17.79 -8.37 13.30
N GLU A 174 -17.64 -7.73 12.14
CA GLU A 174 -17.02 -8.39 10.98
C GLU A 174 -15.54 -8.74 11.21
N PHE A 175 -14.90 -8.10 12.20
CA PHE A 175 -13.54 -8.37 12.62
C PHE A 175 -13.46 -9.12 13.97
N ASP A 176 -14.55 -9.71 14.42
CA ASP A 176 -14.63 -10.42 15.70
C ASP A 176 -14.18 -9.56 16.89
N LEU A 177 -14.41 -8.24 16.81
CA LEU A 177 -14.10 -7.29 17.85
C LEU A 177 -15.33 -7.09 18.74
N LYS A 178 -15.17 -7.30 20.02
CA LYS A 178 -16.20 -6.99 21.02
C LYS A 178 -15.90 -5.61 21.60
N ALA A 179 -16.72 -4.63 21.25
CA ALA A 179 -16.61 -3.30 21.83
C ALA A 179 -16.77 -3.38 23.37
N PRO A 180 -15.90 -2.70 24.13
CA PRO A 180 -16.02 -2.68 25.58
C PRO A 180 -17.34 -2.06 26.02
N SER A 181 -17.95 -2.59 27.07
CA SER A 181 -19.08 -1.97 27.76
C SER A 181 -18.64 -1.49 29.12
N VAL A 182 -18.96 -0.26 29.47
CA VAL A 182 -18.69 0.29 30.79
C VAL A 182 -19.93 0.04 31.69
N LEU A 183 -19.76 -0.75 32.74
CA LEU A 183 -20.81 -1.11 33.71
C LEU A 183 -22.09 -1.73 33.08
N GLY A 184 -21.96 -2.30 31.84
CA GLY A 184 -23.13 -2.83 31.13
C GLY A 184 -24.09 -1.78 30.55
N ILE A 185 -23.88 -0.50 30.84
CA ILE A 185 -24.77 0.63 30.49
C ILE A 185 -24.33 1.32 29.24
N VAL A 186 -23.02 1.65 29.10
CA VAL A 186 -22.46 2.32 27.92
C VAL A 186 -22.02 1.27 26.91
N ARG A 187 -22.65 1.25 25.74
CA ARG A 187 -22.32 0.35 24.64
C ARG A 187 -21.84 1.16 23.44
N VAL A 188 -20.71 0.76 22.89
CA VAL A 188 -20.19 1.32 21.63
C VAL A 188 -20.92 0.65 20.47
N GLY A 189 -21.30 1.44 19.48
CA GLY A 189 -21.94 0.95 18.25
C GLY A 189 -21.01 0.06 17.43
N ASP A 190 -21.59 -0.81 16.64
CA ASP A 190 -20.84 -1.74 15.79
C ASP A 190 -20.07 -1.03 14.66
N LYS A 191 -20.65 0.02 14.10
CA LYS A 191 -20.06 0.73 12.95
C LYS A 191 -19.20 1.90 13.41
N VAL A 192 -17.96 1.91 12.92
CA VAL A 192 -16.99 2.98 13.11
C VAL A 192 -16.72 3.61 11.73
N SER A 193 -16.87 4.92 11.63
CA SER A 193 -16.49 5.66 10.42
C SER A 193 -15.01 6.01 10.51
N VAL A 194 -14.24 5.66 9.47
CA VAL A 194 -12.81 5.95 9.39
C VAL A 194 -12.57 6.91 8.23
N LYS A 195 -11.78 7.95 8.51
CA LYS A 195 -11.26 8.89 7.52
C LYS A 195 -9.74 8.95 7.66
N SER A 196 -9.05 8.79 6.54
CA SER A 196 -7.59 8.90 6.48
C SER A 196 -7.21 9.98 5.48
N THR A 197 -6.31 10.88 5.86
CA THR A 197 -5.71 11.86 4.95
C THR A 197 -4.31 11.40 4.60
N PHE A 198 -4.06 11.16 3.33
CA PHE A 198 -2.78 10.68 2.80
C PHE A 198 -1.96 11.83 2.25
N SER A 199 -0.64 11.74 2.42
CA SER A 199 0.35 12.60 1.79
C SER A 199 1.43 11.73 1.17
N LEU A 200 1.59 11.83 -0.14
CA LEU A 200 2.63 11.16 -0.90
C LEU A 200 3.61 12.21 -1.43
N THR A 201 4.90 11.96 -1.32
CA THR A 201 5.96 12.84 -1.84
C THR A 201 6.87 12.01 -2.75
N VAL A 202 7.25 12.54 -3.90
CA VAL A 202 8.16 11.86 -4.82
C VAL A 202 9.47 11.53 -4.09
N SER A 203 9.81 10.24 -4.04
CA SER A 203 11.10 9.81 -3.49
C SER A 203 12.18 10.15 -4.50
N ARG A 204 13.10 11.03 -4.12
CA ARG A 204 14.33 11.23 -4.88
C ARG A 204 15.26 10.06 -4.53
N SER A 205 15.59 9.21 -5.51
CA SER A 205 16.77 8.35 -5.37
C SER A 205 17.96 9.25 -5.03
N PRO A 206 18.78 8.92 -4.03
CA PRO A 206 20.04 9.60 -3.86
C PRO A 206 20.85 9.31 -5.14
N GLU A 207 20.90 10.28 -6.05
CA GLU A 207 21.80 10.22 -7.19
C GLU A 207 23.20 9.95 -6.63
N ALA A 208 23.85 8.95 -7.19
CA ALA A 208 25.24 8.65 -6.93
C ALA A 208 26.01 9.98 -7.06
N HIS A 209 26.46 10.48 -5.92
CA HIS A 209 27.37 11.61 -5.87
C HIS A 209 28.58 11.23 -6.71
N SER A 210 28.61 11.71 -7.96
CA SER A 210 29.71 11.48 -8.87
C SER A 210 30.96 12.00 -8.19
N ILE A 211 31.81 11.07 -7.81
CA ILE A 211 33.16 11.35 -7.35
C ILE A 211 33.83 12.11 -8.50
N ARG A 212 33.84 13.45 -8.40
CA ARG A 212 34.80 14.25 -9.15
C ARG A 212 36.16 13.80 -8.65
N ARG A 213 36.79 12.95 -9.41
CA ARG A 213 38.24 12.78 -9.35
C ARG A 213 38.83 14.06 -9.87
N ASP A 214 39.18 14.95 -8.99
CA ASP A 214 40.14 15.99 -9.27
C ASP A 214 41.48 15.29 -9.53
N GLY A 215 41.75 15.05 -10.80
CA GLY A 215 43.07 14.67 -11.29
C GLY A 215 43.96 15.91 -11.26
N GLY A 216 44.48 16.23 -10.09
CA GLY A 216 45.69 17.08 -10.00
C GLY A 216 46.87 16.21 -10.36
N ILE A 217 47.51 16.55 -11.46
CA ILE A 217 48.85 16.09 -11.82
C ILE A 217 49.80 17.30 -11.64
N PRO A 218 50.93 17.08 -11.02
CA PRO A 218 51.95 18.15 -10.80
C PRO A 218 52.61 18.61 -12.10
#